data_4af372a70aee1639a8baa13694fa6705
#
_entry.id   4af372a70aee1639a8baa13694fa6705
#
_cell.length_a   1.000
_cell.length_b   1.000
_cell.length_c   1.000
_cell.angle_alpha   90.00
_cell.angle_beta   90.00
_cell.angle_gamma   90.00
#
_symmetry.space_group_name_H-M   'P 1'
#
loop_
_entity.id
_entity.type
_entity.pdbx_description
1 polymer ?
#
loop_
_entity_poly.entity_id
_entity_poly.type
_entity_poly.pdbx_seq_one_letter_code
_entity_poly.pdbx_strand_id
1 'polypeptide(L)'
;MPDGGAPARRDDRSFEDYVADRGMTLLRTAVFLTGDRQAGEDLLQDVLLRTYRRWRHVDDPDSYLRRSLANAAVSRARRRLRTRESLVDWDDPGVDEPAGTADEAGQATDRRDLLDALRQLTPRQRAVIVLRYFGDLSEAQVAAELGCATSSVKTHTARGLLRLRALMGPAAPTLPPLSPSPKGATA
;
A
#
# COMPACT_ATOMS: atom_id res chain seq x y z
N MET A 1 22.47 -34.40 -14.47
CA MET A 1 21.03 -34.20 -14.42
C MET A 1 20.80 -32.85 -13.75
N PRO A 2 20.48 -31.76 -14.44
CA PRO A 2 20.12 -30.49 -13.81
C PRO A 2 18.70 -30.60 -13.33
N ASP A 3 18.52 -30.43 -12.02
CA ASP A 3 17.23 -30.38 -11.36
C ASP A 3 16.51 -29.11 -11.81
N GLY A 4 15.45 -29.32 -12.59
CA GLY A 4 14.64 -28.25 -13.11
C GLY A 4 13.86 -27.60 -11.98
N GLY A 5 14.24 -26.36 -11.61
CA GLY A 5 13.46 -25.55 -10.72
C GLY A 5 12.03 -25.49 -11.24
N ALA A 6 11.10 -26.05 -10.46
CA ALA A 6 9.69 -26.04 -10.80
C ALA A 6 9.22 -24.60 -11.02
N PRO A 7 8.51 -24.28 -12.11
CA PRO A 7 7.91 -22.96 -12.30
C PRO A 7 6.97 -22.70 -11.12
N ALA A 8 7.00 -21.47 -10.62
CA ALA A 8 6.09 -21.01 -9.59
C ALA A 8 4.67 -21.47 -9.95
N ARG A 9 4.03 -22.20 -9.03
CA ARG A 9 2.73 -22.82 -9.28
C ARG A 9 1.75 -21.72 -9.67
N ARG A 10 1.20 -21.82 -10.86
CA ARG A 10 0.02 -21.06 -11.26
C ARG A 10 -1.03 -21.26 -10.18
N ASP A 11 -1.54 -20.20 -9.60
CA ASP A 11 -2.64 -20.30 -8.63
C ASP A 11 -3.90 -20.75 -9.40
N ASP A 12 -4.23 -22.02 -9.33
CA ASP A 12 -5.40 -22.61 -10.01
C ASP A 12 -6.73 -22.23 -9.34
N ARG A 13 -6.69 -21.41 -8.25
CA ARG A 13 -7.88 -20.92 -7.57
C ARG A 13 -8.71 -20.02 -8.48
N SER A 14 -10.03 -20.07 -8.33
CA SER A 14 -10.91 -19.11 -8.98
C SER A 14 -10.64 -17.69 -8.44
N PHE A 15 -11.03 -16.69 -9.21
CA PHE A 15 -10.94 -15.30 -8.74
C PHE A 15 -11.78 -15.09 -7.48
N GLU A 16 -12.96 -15.68 -7.44
CA GLU A 16 -13.92 -15.60 -6.34
C GLU A 16 -13.33 -16.20 -5.05
N ASP A 17 -12.73 -17.37 -5.14
CA ASP A 17 -12.07 -18.05 -4.00
C ASP A 17 -10.89 -17.21 -3.48
N TYR A 18 -10.11 -16.66 -4.39
CA TYR A 18 -9.00 -15.78 -4.02
C TYR A 18 -9.49 -14.51 -3.31
N VAL A 19 -10.54 -13.85 -3.81
CA VAL A 19 -11.10 -12.65 -3.19
C VAL A 19 -11.76 -12.99 -1.85
N ALA A 20 -12.41 -14.13 -1.71
CA ALA A 20 -12.97 -14.59 -0.43
C ALA A 20 -11.87 -14.77 0.63
N ASP A 21 -10.73 -15.35 0.26
CA ASP A 21 -9.59 -15.58 1.17
C ASP A 21 -8.81 -14.29 1.48
N ARG A 22 -8.51 -13.47 0.48
CA ARG A 22 -7.58 -12.33 0.58
C ARG A 22 -8.24 -10.95 0.63
N GLY A 23 -9.54 -10.86 0.38
CA GLY A 23 -10.26 -9.59 0.21
C GLY A 23 -10.08 -8.63 1.37
N MET A 24 -10.16 -9.10 2.62
CA MET A 24 -9.96 -8.27 3.80
C MET A 24 -8.53 -7.75 3.94
N THR A 25 -7.53 -8.53 3.57
CA THR A 25 -6.13 -8.13 3.57
C THR A 25 -5.87 -7.08 2.50
N LEU A 26 -6.43 -7.27 1.31
CA LEU A 26 -6.37 -6.31 0.20
C LEU A 26 -7.07 -5.00 0.55
N LEU A 27 -8.25 -5.07 1.20
CA LEU A 27 -8.97 -3.89 1.66
C LEU A 27 -8.14 -3.10 2.68
N ARG A 28 -7.57 -3.76 3.68
CA ARG A 28 -6.70 -3.11 4.65
C ARG A 28 -5.52 -2.41 3.96
N THR A 29 -4.88 -3.08 3.02
CA THR A 29 -3.78 -2.49 2.24
C THR A 29 -4.25 -1.27 1.45
N ALA A 30 -5.41 -1.33 0.79
CA ALA A 30 -5.97 -0.22 0.04
C ALA A 30 -6.31 0.98 0.93
N VAL A 31 -6.90 0.73 2.11
CA VAL A 31 -7.20 1.76 3.12
C VAL A 31 -5.91 2.44 3.61
N PHE A 32 -4.87 1.69 3.92
CA PHE A 32 -3.59 2.28 4.32
C PHE A 32 -2.92 3.06 3.18
N LEU A 33 -3.02 2.60 1.94
CA LEU A 33 -2.48 3.28 0.77
C LEU A 33 -3.20 4.60 0.46
N THR A 34 -4.49 4.70 0.74
CA THR A 34 -5.29 5.91 0.53
C THR A 34 -5.31 6.80 1.77
N GLY A 35 -5.19 6.19 2.96
CA GLY A 35 -5.40 6.83 4.25
C GLY A 35 -6.89 7.01 4.60
N ASP A 36 -7.80 6.52 3.78
CA ASP A 36 -9.24 6.70 3.90
C ASP A 36 -9.98 5.40 3.53
N ARG A 37 -11.05 5.07 4.28
CA ARG A 37 -11.79 3.83 4.10
C ARG A 37 -12.54 3.81 2.76
N GLN A 38 -13.31 4.84 2.49
CA GLN A 38 -14.10 4.94 1.26
C GLN A 38 -13.20 4.94 0.02
N ALA A 39 -12.16 5.78 0.04
CA ALA A 39 -11.18 5.81 -1.04
C ALA A 39 -10.43 4.47 -1.21
N GLY A 40 -10.23 3.73 -0.13
CA GLY A 40 -9.65 2.39 -0.14
C GLY A 40 -10.57 1.36 -0.77
N GLU A 41 -11.85 1.36 -0.40
CA GLU A 41 -12.87 0.49 -0.98
C GLU A 41 -12.99 0.73 -2.50
N ASP A 42 -13.09 1.99 -2.92
CA ASP A 42 -13.13 2.37 -4.35
C ASP A 42 -11.87 1.95 -5.11
N LEU A 43 -10.71 2.13 -4.47
CA LEU A 43 -9.44 1.72 -5.06
C LEU A 43 -9.38 0.21 -5.27
N LEU A 44 -9.77 -0.55 -4.24
CA LEU A 44 -9.80 -2.01 -4.31
C LEU A 44 -10.76 -2.50 -5.39
N GLN A 45 -11.96 -1.97 -5.41
CA GLN A 45 -12.99 -2.34 -6.40
C GLN A 45 -12.48 -2.13 -7.83
N ASP A 46 -11.90 -0.95 -8.12
CA ASP A 46 -11.32 -0.65 -9.43
C ASP A 46 -10.19 -1.62 -9.82
N VAL A 47 -9.34 -1.98 -8.86
CA VAL A 47 -8.23 -2.89 -9.13
C VAL A 47 -8.75 -4.31 -9.34
N LEU A 48 -9.69 -4.79 -8.52
CA LEU A 48 -10.29 -6.11 -8.68
C LEU A 48 -11.01 -6.27 -10.02
N LEU A 49 -11.80 -5.28 -10.45
CA LEU A 49 -12.48 -5.30 -11.75
C LEU A 49 -11.50 -5.43 -12.94
N ARG A 50 -10.35 -4.74 -12.86
CA ARG A 50 -9.31 -4.85 -13.89
C ARG A 50 -8.60 -6.19 -13.85
N THR A 51 -8.36 -6.71 -12.65
CA THR A 51 -7.67 -7.99 -12.43
C THR A 51 -8.55 -9.16 -12.89
N TYR A 52 -9.85 -9.12 -12.61
CA TYR A 52 -10.81 -10.13 -13.04
C TYR A 52 -10.71 -10.44 -14.55
N ARG A 53 -10.64 -9.39 -15.38
CA ARG A 53 -10.52 -9.51 -16.83
C ARG A 53 -9.25 -10.19 -17.29
N ARG A 54 -8.23 -10.25 -16.44
CA ARG A 54 -6.89 -10.78 -16.74
C ARG A 54 -6.51 -11.96 -15.84
N TRP A 55 -7.42 -12.43 -15.00
CA TRP A 55 -7.14 -13.42 -13.96
C TRP A 55 -6.36 -14.62 -14.47
N ARG A 56 -6.77 -15.16 -15.60
CA ARG A 56 -6.12 -16.33 -16.23
C ARG A 56 -4.66 -16.12 -16.64
N HIS A 57 -4.19 -14.87 -16.65
CA HIS A 57 -2.83 -14.49 -17.05
C HIS A 57 -2.03 -13.95 -15.86
N VAL A 58 -2.55 -14.11 -14.65
CA VAL A 58 -1.88 -13.66 -13.42
C VAL A 58 -1.26 -14.89 -12.76
N ASP A 59 0.07 -15.00 -12.82
CA ASP A 59 0.80 -16.13 -12.25
C ASP A 59 0.98 -16.00 -10.73
N ASP A 60 1.16 -14.78 -10.22
CA ASP A 60 1.27 -14.44 -8.79
C ASP A 60 0.24 -13.36 -8.43
N PRO A 61 -0.97 -13.76 -8.00
CA PRO A 61 -2.03 -12.82 -7.67
C PRO A 61 -1.68 -11.86 -6.52
N ASP A 62 -0.96 -12.34 -5.51
CA ASP A 62 -0.60 -11.53 -4.35
C ASP A 62 0.32 -10.36 -4.73
N SER A 63 1.37 -10.63 -5.48
CA SER A 63 2.28 -9.59 -5.97
C SER A 63 1.59 -8.66 -6.97
N TYR A 64 0.85 -9.24 -7.92
CA TYR A 64 0.12 -8.46 -8.93
C TYR A 64 -0.86 -7.46 -8.31
N LEU A 65 -1.66 -7.88 -7.34
CA LEU A 65 -2.66 -7.03 -6.69
C LEU A 65 -2.02 -5.99 -5.78
N ARG A 66 -0.99 -6.35 -5.00
CA ARG A 66 -0.22 -5.37 -4.21
C ARG A 66 0.36 -4.26 -5.09
N ARG A 67 1.04 -4.65 -6.16
CA ARG A 67 1.61 -3.73 -7.16
C ARG A 67 0.53 -2.85 -7.79
N SER A 68 -0.58 -3.43 -8.18
CA SER A 68 -1.70 -2.72 -8.81
C SER A 68 -2.32 -1.71 -7.86
N LEU A 69 -2.55 -2.07 -6.59
CA LEU A 69 -3.07 -1.17 -5.55
C LEU A 69 -2.10 -0.01 -5.29
N ALA A 70 -0.83 -0.29 -5.07
CA ALA A 70 0.17 0.74 -4.77
C ALA A 70 0.34 1.74 -5.93
N ASN A 71 0.45 1.24 -7.15
CA ASN A 71 0.58 2.10 -8.33
C ASN A 71 -0.71 2.90 -8.63
N ALA A 72 -1.88 2.30 -8.44
CA ALA A 72 -3.15 3.00 -8.60
C ALA A 72 -3.34 4.09 -7.53
N ALA A 73 -2.97 3.85 -6.28
CA ALA A 73 -3.01 4.84 -5.21
C ALA A 73 -2.11 6.04 -5.52
N VAL A 74 -0.85 5.80 -5.90
CA VAL A 74 0.10 6.87 -6.28
C VAL A 74 -0.42 7.66 -7.48
N SER A 75 -0.96 6.97 -8.48
CA SER A 75 -1.48 7.62 -9.71
C SER A 75 -2.73 8.46 -9.45
N ARG A 76 -3.67 7.97 -8.58
CA ARG A 76 -4.87 8.73 -8.18
C ARG A 76 -4.48 10.00 -7.41
N ALA A 77 -3.57 9.87 -6.45
CA ALA A 77 -3.10 11.03 -5.68
C ALA A 77 -2.43 12.08 -6.57
N ARG A 78 -1.59 11.64 -7.54
CA ARG A 78 -0.97 12.56 -8.51
C ARG A 78 -2.00 13.28 -9.38
N ARG A 79 -3.06 12.58 -9.79
CA ARG A 79 -4.15 13.20 -10.55
C ARG A 79 -4.89 14.26 -9.73
N ARG A 80 -5.25 13.95 -8.49
CA ARG A 80 -5.92 14.91 -7.57
C ARG A 80 -5.08 16.18 -7.38
N LEU A 81 -3.76 16.04 -7.20
CA LEU A 81 -2.87 17.19 -7.08
C LEU A 81 -2.88 18.07 -8.35
N ARG A 82 -2.79 17.47 -9.54
CA ARG A 82 -2.86 18.23 -10.79
C ARG A 82 -4.19 18.93 -11.01
N THR A 83 -5.30 18.28 -10.66
CA THR A 83 -6.63 18.87 -10.75
C THR A 83 -6.77 20.04 -9.78
N ARG A 84 -6.22 19.94 -8.56
CA ARG A 84 -6.19 21.06 -7.61
C ARG A 84 -5.33 22.23 -8.12
N GLU A 85 -4.17 21.97 -8.70
CA GLU A 85 -3.34 23.02 -9.33
C GLU A 85 -4.03 23.69 -10.53
N SER A 86 -4.89 22.95 -11.26
CA SER A 86 -5.67 23.47 -12.38
C SER A 86 -6.96 24.20 -11.96
N LEU A 87 -7.44 23.97 -10.73
CA LEU A 87 -8.66 24.55 -10.16
C LEU A 87 -8.31 25.52 -9.03
N VAL A 88 -7.21 26.27 -9.11
CA VAL A 88 -6.90 27.31 -8.12
C VAL A 88 -7.92 28.44 -8.29
N ASP A 89 -9.10 28.23 -7.71
CA ASP A 89 -9.93 29.26 -7.16
C ASP A 89 -9.69 29.30 -5.64
N TRP A 90 -9.37 30.45 -5.15
CA TRP A 90 -8.86 30.75 -3.82
C TRP A 90 -9.98 30.71 -2.79
N ASP A 91 -10.40 29.59 -2.26
CA ASP A 91 -11.08 29.45 -0.97
C ASP A 91 -11.70 28.06 -0.82
N ASP A 92 -10.90 27.03 -0.56
CA ASP A 92 -11.38 25.91 0.23
C ASP A 92 -10.20 25.11 0.81
N PRO A 93 -9.92 25.20 2.12
CA PRO A 93 -9.16 24.21 2.84
C PRO A 93 -10.08 23.01 3.06
N GLY A 94 -10.34 22.26 1.98
CA GLY A 94 -11.10 21.02 2.04
C GLY A 94 -10.37 19.97 2.88
N VAL A 95 -10.56 20.10 4.18
CA VAL A 95 -10.38 19.04 5.16
C VAL A 95 -11.62 18.18 5.03
N ASP A 96 -11.57 17.13 4.22
CA ASP A 96 -12.59 16.09 4.25
C ASP A 96 -12.59 15.50 5.66
N GLU A 97 -13.60 15.86 6.45
CA GLU A 97 -13.86 15.28 7.76
C GLU A 97 -14.06 13.76 7.61
N PRO A 98 -13.42 12.94 8.46
CA PRO A 98 -13.63 11.51 8.43
C PRO A 98 -15.01 11.18 9.00
N ALA A 99 -15.91 10.70 8.17
CA ALA A 99 -17.11 10.01 8.65
C ALA A 99 -16.66 8.72 9.38
N GLY A 100 -16.51 8.80 10.68
CA GLY A 100 -16.20 7.68 11.54
C GLY A 100 -17.46 7.11 12.16
N THR A 101 -17.79 5.87 11.83
CA THR A 101 -18.68 5.05 12.67
C THR A 101 -17.85 4.50 13.83
N ALA A 102 -18.30 4.82 15.05
CA ALA A 102 -17.74 4.35 16.28
C ALA A 102 -17.97 2.83 16.41
N ASP A 103 -16.88 2.07 16.60
CA ASP A 103 -16.93 0.87 17.42
C ASP A 103 -15.53 0.47 17.91
N GLU A 104 -15.45 0.07 19.20
CA GLU A 104 -14.25 -0.38 19.94
C GLU A 104 -13.22 0.71 20.27
N ALA A 105 -13.41 1.39 21.41
CA ALA A 105 -12.86 2.71 21.72
C ALA A 105 -11.33 2.83 21.91
N GLY A 106 -10.57 1.76 22.06
CA GLY A 106 -9.11 1.84 22.27
C GLY A 106 -8.31 1.57 21.01
N GLN A 107 -8.50 0.42 20.39
CA GLN A 107 -7.81 0.03 19.15
C GLN A 107 -8.29 0.84 17.93
N ALA A 108 -9.52 1.36 18.00
CA ALA A 108 -10.07 2.24 16.99
C ALA A 108 -9.36 3.60 16.96
N THR A 109 -8.99 4.13 18.14
CA THR A 109 -8.24 5.40 18.25
C THR A 109 -6.85 5.27 17.64
N ASP A 110 -6.09 4.24 18.03
CA ASP A 110 -4.74 4.00 17.50
C ASP A 110 -4.76 3.80 15.98
N ARG A 111 -5.77 3.11 15.47
CA ARG A 111 -5.95 2.89 14.03
C ARG A 111 -6.31 4.17 13.30
N ARG A 112 -7.14 5.02 13.89
CA ARG A 112 -7.52 6.33 13.34
C ARG A 112 -6.32 7.25 13.28
N ASP A 113 -5.57 7.34 14.38
CA ASP A 113 -4.35 8.15 14.46
C ASP A 113 -3.32 7.71 13.43
N LEU A 114 -3.16 6.40 13.23
CA LEU A 114 -2.29 5.86 12.18
C LEU A 114 -2.76 6.26 10.77
N LEU A 115 -4.06 6.17 10.48
CA LEU A 115 -4.61 6.57 9.17
C LEU A 115 -4.41 8.06 8.92
N ASP A 116 -4.64 8.89 9.93
CA ASP A 116 -4.45 10.34 9.85
C ASP A 116 -2.97 10.71 9.65
N ALA A 117 -2.07 10.00 10.33
CA ALA A 117 -0.64 10.16 10.12
C ALA A 117 -0.21 9.70 8.70
N LEU A 118 -0.75 8.58 8.22
CA LEU A 118 -0.50 8.10 6.86
C LEU A 118 -1.00 9.09 5.79
N ARG A 119 -2.14 9.75 6.01
CA ARG A 119 -2.65 10.80 5.09
C ARG A 119 -1.66 11.94 4.90
N GLN A 120 -0.91 12.28 5.93
CA GLN A 120 0.06 13.38 5.88
C GLN A 120 1.39 13.01 5.20
N LEU A 121 1.59 11.76 4.84
CA LEU A 121 2.72 11.33 4.00
C LEU A 121 2.47 11.65 2.54
N THR A 122 3.54 11.94 1.80
CA THR A 122 3.42 11.97 0.35
C THR A 122 2.98 10.60 -0.19
N PRO A 123 2.27 10.52 -1.32
CA PRO A 123 1.78 9.25 -1.85
C PRO A 123 2.87 8.18 -2.03
N ARG A 124 4.08 8.60 -2.41
CA ARG A 124 5.23 7.71 -2.56
C ARG A 124 5.77 7.22 -1.22
N GLN A 125 5.89 8.10 -0.21
CA GLN A 125 6.29 7.70 1.14
C GLN A 125 5.30 6.72 1.75
N ARG A 126 4.01 7.01 1.64
CA ARG A 126 2.93 6.15 2.11
C ARG A 126 2.98 4.77 1.46
N ALA A 127 3.07 4.70 0.13
CA ALA A 127 3.15 3.44 -0.59
C ALA A 127 4.36 2.60 -0.13
N VAL A 128 5.53 3.21 0.01
CA VAL A 128 6.73 2.53 0.50
C VAL A 128 6.55 2.01 1.92
N ILE A 129 6.02 2.83 2.84
CA ILE A 129 5.77 2.42 4.24
C ILE A 129 4.76 1.26 4.28
N VAL A 130 3.65 1.36 3.57
CA VAL A 130 2.62 0.32 3.55
C VAL A 130 3.19 -0.99 3.02
N LEU A 131 3.88 -0.98 1.91
CA LEU A 131 4.45 -2.20 1.32
C LEU A 131 5.53 -2.82 2.22
N ARG A 132 6.39 -1.99 2.87
CA ARG A 132 7.46 -2.46 3.75
C ARG A 132 6.94 -3.07 5.05
N TYR A 133 5.98 -2.41 5.71
CA TYR A 133 5.60 -2.72 7.09
C TYR A 133 4.27 -3.46 7.22
N PHE A 134 3.37 -3.30 6.28
CA PHE A 134 2.10 -4.02 6.26
C PHE A 134 2.07 -5.11 5.18
N GLY A 135 2.94 -5.02 4.17
CA GLY A 135 3.13 -6.04 3.14
C GLY A 135 4.33 -6.97 3.37
N ASP A 136 5.13 -6.70 4.41
CA ASP A 136 6.35 -7.44 4.78
C ASP A 136 7.32 -7.64 3.60
N LEU A 137 7.44 -6.64 2.74
CA LEU A 137 8.31 -6.70 1.58
C LEU A 137 9.70 -6.14 1.89
N SER A 138 10.74 -6.75 1.32
CA SER A 138 12.10 -6.21 1.33
C SER A 138 12.19 -4.92 0.48
N GLU A 139 13.22 -4.10 0.67
CA GLU A 139 13.45 -2.90 -0.14
C GLU A 139 13.56 -3.20 -1.63
N ALA A 140 14.19 -4.33 -1.98
CA ALA A 140 14.32 -4.76 -3.36
C ALA A 140 12.96 -5.15 -3.97
N GLN A 141 12.12 -5.85 -3.21
CA GLN A 141 10.76 -6.20 -3.64
C GLN A 141 9.89 -4.95 -3.82
N VAL A 142 9.92 -4.01 -2.86
CA VAL A 142 9.21 -2.74 -2.99
C VAL A 142 9.69 -1.94 -4.21
N ALA A 143 11.01 -1.92 -4.46
CA ALA A 143 11.57 -1.26 -5.64
C ALA A 143 11.04 -1.86 -6.94
N ALA A 144 10.98 -3.20 -7.02
CA ALA A 144 10.41 -3.92 -8.16
C ALA A 144 8.91 -3.63 -8.32
N GLU A 145 8.14 -3.63 -7.22
CA GLU A 145 6.70 -3.36 -7.25
C GLU A 145 6.35 -1.92 -7.66
N LEU A 146 7.14 -0.95 -7.22
CA LEU A 146 6.92 0.47 -7.53
C LEU A 146 7.65 0.95 -8.80
N GLY A 147 8.45 0.09 -9.43
CA GLY A 147 9.24 0.44 -10.62
C GLY A 147 10.23 1.57 -10.36
N CYS A 148 10.97 1.50 -9.24
CA CYS A 148 11.94 2.53 -8.85
C CYS A 148 13.24 1.91 -8.32
N ALA A 149 14.28 2.73 -8.13
CA ALA A 149 15.55 2.27 -7.57
C ALA A 149 15.41 1.96 -6.06
N THR A 150 16.14 0.97 -5.57
CA THR A 150 16.19 0.61 -4.13
C THR A 150 16.66 1.80 -3.27
N SER A 151 17.57 2.64 -3.78
CA SER A 151 17.97 3.87 -3.11
C SER A 151 16.81 4.85 -2.89
N SER A 152 15.89 4.93 -3.84
CA SER A 152 14.66 5.73 -3.70
C SER A 152 13.74 5.16 -2.62
N VAL A 153 13.61 3.83 -2.54
CA VAL A 153 12.86 3.17 -1.46
C VAL A 153 13.45 3.51 -0.10
N LYS A 154 14.78 3.39 0.08
CA LYS A 154 15.47 3.78 1.32
C LYS A 154 15.18 5.22 1.72
N THR A 155 15.30 6.14 0.77
CA THR A 155 15.05 7.57 1.01
C THR A 155 13.60 7.83 1.40
N HIS A 156 12.63 7.24 0.70
CA HIS A 156 11.21 7.38 1.03
C HIS A 156 10.86 6.73 2.37
N THR A 157 11.44 5.57 2.70
CA THR A 157 11.29 4.92 4.00
C THR A 157 11.78 5.85 5.12
N ALA A 158 13.01 6.32 5.04
CA ALA A 158 13.59 7.18 6.08
C ALA A 158 12.78 8.46 6.31
N ARG A 159 12.41 9.16 5.24
CA ARG A 159 11.59 10.38 5.32
C ARG A 159 10.18 10.10 5.83
N GLY A 160 9.56 9.00 5.38
CA GLY A 160 8.23 8.60 5.82
C GLY A 160 8.19 8.26 7.31
N LEU A 161 9.18 7.48 7.79
CA LEU A 161 9.30 7.13 9.22
C LEU A 161 9.54 8.36 10.09
N LEU A 162 10.43 9.26 9.66
CA LEU A 162 10.68 10.50 10.38
C LEU A 162 9.39 11.31 10.53
N ARG A 163 8.61 11.43 9.45
CA ARG A 163 7.33 12.15 9.48
C ARG A 163 6.30 11.46 10.38
N LEU A 164 6.16 10.13 10.31
CA LEU A 164 5.25 9.38 11.18
C LEU A 164 5.59 9.55 12.66
N ARG A 165 6.88 9.46 13.02
CA ARG A 165 7.32 9.69 14.40
C ARG A 165 6.99 11.11 14.89
N ALA A 166 7.15 12.11 14.03
CA ALA A 166 6.81 13.49 14.37
C ALA A 166 5.31 13.70 14.58
N LEU A 167 4.47 12.94 13.90
CA LEU A 167 3.01 13.04 13.97
C LEU A 167 2.41 12.24 15.14
N MET A 168 2.94 11.05 15.40
CA MET A 168 2.38 10.11 16.37
C MET A 168 3.10 10.13 17.73
N GLY A 169 4.24 10.81 17.81
CA GLY A 169 5.04 10.85 19.05
C GLY A 169 5.47 9.45 19.52
N PRO A 170 5.50 9.20 20.85
CA PRO A 170 5.87 7.88 21.41
C PRO A 170 4.91 6.74 21.05
N ALA A 171 3.69 7.08 20.65
CA ALA A 171 2.67 6.13 20.17
C ALA A 171 2.90 5.70 18.70
N ALA A 172 3.96 6.22 18.04
CA ALA A 172 4.31 5.71 16.72
C ALA A 172 4.47 4.19 16.79
N PRO A 173 3.76 3.40 15.94
CA PRO A 173 3.89 1.96 15.96
C PRO A 173 5.37 1.62 15.93
N THR A 174 5.81 0.75 16.84
CA THR A 174 7.16 0.18 16.80
C THR A 174 7.21 -0.64 15.53
N LEU A 175 7.53 0.04 14.43
CA LEU A 175 7.68 -0.63 13.15
C LEU A 175 8.81 -1.64 13.33
N PRO A 176 8.57 -2.93 13.05
CA PRO A 176 9.57 -3.96 13.29
C PRO A 176 10.89 -3.54 12.64
N PRO A 177 12.02 -3.81 13.28
CA PRO A 177 13.31 -3.53 12.69
C PRO A 177 13.34 -4.15 11.31
N LEU A 178 13.83 -3.40 10.33
CA LEU A 178 13.99 -3.86 8.95
C LEU A 178 14.71 -5.20 8.98
N SER A 179 14.02 -6.29 8.67
CA SER A 179 14.70 -7.57 8.48
C SER A 179 15.82 -7.33 7.46
N PRO A 180 17.08 -7.63 7.77
CA PRO A 180 18.14 -7.51 6.80
C PRO A 180 17.75 -8.35 5.60
N SER A 181 17.76 -7.75 4.41
CA SER A 181 17.60 -8.52 3.16
C SER A 181 18.49 -9.73 3.25
N PRO A 182 18.02 -10.95 2.94
CA PRO A 182 18.92 -12.07 2.79
C PRO A 182 19.99 -11.62 1.78
N LYS A 183 21.22 -11.49 2.26
CA LYS A 183 22.38 -11.24 1.41
C LYS A 183 22.33 -12.30 0.33
N GLY A 184 22.38 -11.87 -0.92
CA GLY A 184 22.32 -12.74 -2.08
C GLY A 184 23.13 -13.99 -1.88
N ALA A 185 22.54 -15.13 -2.12
CA ALA A 185 23.28 -16.32 -2.44
C ALA A 185 23.96 -16.05 -3.78
N THR A 186 25.22 -15.62 -3.68
CA THR A 186 26.16 -15.69 -4.78
C THR A 186 26.66 -17.12 -4.85
N ALA A 187 26.37 -17.80 -5.89
CA ALA A 187 27.21 -18.83 -6.50
C ALA A 187 26.67 -19.09 -7.90
#